data_867ad5b1e2d3ce09a50050508c0beaaa
#
_entry.id   867ad5b1e2d3ce09a50050508c0beaaa
#
_cell.length_a   1.000
_cell.length_b   1.000
_cell.length_c   1.000
_cell.angle_alpha   90.00
_cell.angle_beta   90.00
_cell.angle_gamma   90.00
#
_symmetry.space_group_name_H-M   'P 1'
#
loop_
_entity.id
_entity.type
_entity.pdbx_description
1 polymer ?
#
loop_
_entity_poly.entity_id
_entity_poly.type
_entity_poly.pdbx_seq_one_letter_code
_entity_poly.pdbx_strand_id
1 'polypeptide(L)'
;MKIVIVGNSTAAVNAVEAIRERDKISSITVVSDENYRAYSHPLLPNLVIGEVSRAEERFYYRRVDFYESNKVKTVLGRRVVKIYPEEKLVELDNGNKLEYDKLLLACGGKPVKPPIEGLELEGIHTLTNIKAADKLRKDLKSIKRCVVVGAGLIGSKIAEKLAKKGVKVTLVELTKRVLFPVLDDVGADYIHRELKRLGITLILNDAVSAFSGDKRVEQVILKSGKKIDTDGVIVAVGVAPNAELAKDAGLTVDRGVVVNDFMQTSNDDIFAAGDVAQAYDMVSGVKRPIPILPLAARQGRIAALNMLGMDVKYKGGFAMNSISIGKVSFISMGIVDSDELEVLSIKRGDEYRKFLIDSDNRLKGMILVNNVEKAGMFNWMIQNRFDVSWIKDTFLNSDFGWKYFNKAFRVLRLDRKIK
;
A
#
# COMPACT_ATOMS: atom_id res chain seq x y z
N MET A 1 -15.73 16.68 -22.37
CA MET A 1 -16.18 16.06 -21.11
C MET A 1 -15.44 16.72 -19.95
N LYS A 2 -16.08 16.93 -18.79
CA LYS A 2 -15.47 17.43 -17.55
C LYS A 2 -15.16 16.24 -16.65
N ILE A 3 -13.90 16.00 -16.35
CA ILE A 3 -13.46 14.90 -15.48
C ILE A 3 -12.88 15.50 -14.20
N VAL A 4 -13.40 15.07 -13.04
CA VAL A 4 -12.86 15.43 -11.74
C VAL A 4 -12.25 14.19 -11.09
N ILE A 5 -11.03 14.34 -10.57
CA ILE A 5 -10.30 13.29 -9.85
C ILE A 5 -10.04 13.78 -8.42
N VAL A 6 -10.59 13.08 -7.42
CA VAL A 6 -10.42 13.39 -6.00
C VAL A 6 -9.28 12.52 -5.43
N GLY A 7 -8.18 13.16 -5.10
CA GLY A 7 -6.93 12.53 -4.68
C GLY A 7 -5.81 12.76 -5.70
N ASN A 8 -4.58 12.79 -5.22
CA ASN A 8 -3.40 13.11 -6.03
C ASN A 8 -2.23 12.18 -5.70
N SER A 9 -2.42 10.87 -5.95
CA SER A 9 -1.40 9.86 -5.77
C SER A 9 -1.36 8.91 -6.97
N THR A 10 -0.85 7.69 -6.80
CA THR A 10 -0.60 6.72 -7.87
C THR A 10 -1.81 6.46 -8.77
N ALA A 11 -3.01 6.26 -8.19
CA ALA A 11 -4.22 6.04 -9.00
C ALA A 11 -4.54 7.25 -9.88
N ALA A 12 -4.48 8.45 -9.31
CA ALA A 12 -4.79 9.69 -10.02
C ALA A 12 -3.84 9.97 -11.19
N VAL A 13 -2.51 9.89 -10.98
CA VAL A 13 -1.55 10.17 -12.06
C VAL A 13 -1.64 9.16 -13.20
N ASN A 14 -1.90 7.87 -12.89
CA ASN A 14 -2.11 6.85 -13.92
C ASN A 14 -3.45 7.00 -14.64
N ALA A 15 -4.48 7.52 -13.96
CA ALA A 15 -5.75 7.88 -14.59
C ALA A 15 -5.56 9.05 -15.58
N VAL A 16 -4.86 10.10 -15.17
CA VAL A 16 -4.53 11.24 -16.04
C VAL A 16 -3.81 10.78 -17.31
N GLU A 17 -2.77 9.95 -17.17
CA GLU A 17 -2.02 9.41 -18.31
C GLU A 17 -2.93 8.60 -19.25
N ALA A 18 -3.73 7.70 -18.69
CA ALA A 18 -4.64 6.87 -19.48
C ALA A 18 -5.69 7.69 -20.24
N ILE A 19 -6.23 8.74 -19.62
CA ILE A 19 -7.13 9.69 -20.30
C ILE A 19 -6.36 10.35 -21.45
N ARG A 20 -5.19 10.93 -21.18
CA ARG A 20 -4.44 11.70 -22.20
C ARG A 20 -3.89 10.85 -23.34
N GLU A 21 -3.69 9.57 -23.14
CA GLU A 21 -3.37 8.64 -24.24
C GLU A 21 -4.50 8.55 -25.27
N ARG A 22 -5.76 8.73 -24.86
CA ARG A 22 -6.96 8.51 -25.67
C ARG A 22 -7.75 9.78 -25.97
N ASP A 23 -7.79 10.71 -25.02
CA ASP A 23 -8.54 11.95 -25.09
C ASP A 23 -7.64 13.15 -24.76
N LYS A 24 -7.43 14.00 -25.77
CA LYS A 24 -6.62 15.24 -25.68
C LYS A 24 -7.46 16.48 -25.35
N ILE A 25 -8.81 16.35 -25.36
CA ILE A 25 -9.75 17.49 -25.37
C ILE A 25 -10.43 17.66 -24.00
N SER A 26 -10.87 16.58 -23.37
CA SER A 26 -11.59 16.63 -22.09
C SER A 26 -10.85 17.43 -21.04
N SER A 27 -11.57 18.25 -20.28
CA SER A 27 -10.96 18.96 -19.16
C SER A 27 -10.76 17.99 -17.98
N ILE A 28 -9.57 18.02 -17.38
CA ILE A 28 -9.25 17.22 -16.19
C ILE A 28 -8.95 18.18 -15.05
N THR A 29 -9.63 17.99 -13.91
CA THR A 29 -9.33 18.68 -12.66
C THR A 29 -8.97 17.67 -11.59
N VAL A 30 -7.76 17.78 -11.03
CA VAL A 30 -7.30 16.99 -9.88
C VAL A 30 -7.42 17.83 -8.62
N VAL A 31 -8.15 17.30 -7.63
CA VAL A 31 -8.37 17.94 -6.31
C VAL A 31 -7.66 17.15 -5.24
N SER A 32 -6.91 17.80 -4.36
CA SER A 32 -6.24 17.15 -3.22
C SER A 32 -6.19 18.09 -2.03
N ASP A 33 -6.37 17.55 -0.82
CA ASP A 33 -6.19 18.27 0.45
C ASP A 33 -4.72 18.52 0.79
N GLU A 34 -3.78 17.85 0.12
CA GLU A 34 -2.36 18.13 0.20
C GLU A 34 -1.92 19.12 -0.90
N ASN A 35 -1.09 20.09 -0.51
CA ASN A 35 -0.54 21.09 -1.44
C ASN A 35 0.79 20.64 -2.05
N TYR A 36 0.82 19.38 -2.57
CA TYR A 36 2.01 18.79 -3.16
C TYR A 36 1.65 18.07 -4.46
N ARG A 37 2.60 18.01 -5.40
CA ARG A 37 2.50 17.08 -6.53
C ARG A 37 2.57 15.64 -6.06
N ALA A 38 2.05 14.68 -6.85
CA ALA A 38 1.99 13.27 -6.49
C ALA A 38 3.37 12.69 -6.14
N TYR A 39 3.53 12.17 -4.94
CA TYR A 39 4.80 11.71 -4.37
C TYR A 39 4.75 10.25 -3.89
N SER A 40 5.92 9.67 -3.66
CA SER A 40 6.10 8.29 -3.23
C SER A 40 5.92 8.14 -1.71
N HIS A 41 4.74 7.66 -1.28
CA HIS A 41 4.44 7.36 0.13
C HIS A 41 5.45 6.38 0.77
N PRO A 42 5.94 5.31 0.08
CA PRO A 42 6.99 4.44 0.62
C PRO A 42 8.30 5.15 0.99
N LEU A 43 8.55 6.34 0.45
CA LEU A 43 9.74 7.14 0.77
C LEU A 43 9.57 8.06 1.99
N LEU A 44 8.40 8.13 2.61
CA LEU A 44 8.18 8.95 3.81
C LEU A 44 9.13 8.59 4.97
N PRO A 45 9.41 7.32 5.29
CA PRO A 45 10.42 6.99 6.30
C PRO A 45 11.82 7.53 5.97
N ASN A 46 12.19 7.54 4.68
CA ASN A 46 13.45 8.09 4.21
C ASN A 46 13.49 9.63 4.31
N LEU A 47 12.35 10.29 4.03
CA LEU A 47 12.19 11.74 4.21
C LEU A 47 12.36 12.14 5.68
N VAL A 48 11.76 11.39 6.62
CA VAL A 48 11.86 11.64 8.07
C VAL A 48 13.31 11.67 8.53
N ILE A 49 14.12 10.72 8.10
CA ILE A 49 15.51 10.60 8.52
C ILE A 49 16.51 11.37 7.63
N GLY A 50 16.02 12.06 6.60
CA GLY A 50 16.84 12.89 5.69
C GLY A 50 17.66 12.12 4.66
N GLU A 51 17.31 10.85 4.37
CA GLU A 51 17.92 10.08 3.26
C GLU A 51 17.37 10.49 1.89
N VAL A 52 16.23 11.16 1.88
CA VAL A 52 15.57 11.71 0.70
C VAL A 52 15.10 13.12 1.03
N SER A 53 15.19 14.04 0.07
CA SER A 53 14.68 15.40 0.15
C SER A 53 13.50 15.60 -0.80
N ARG A 54 12.59 16.51 -0.46
CA ARG A 54 11.53 16.98 -1.38
C ARG A 54 12.04 17.73 -2.60
N ALA A 55 13.31 18.14 -2.61
CA ALA A 55 13.96 18.72 -3.79
C ALA A 55 14.36 17.66 -4.84
N GLU A 56 14.39 16.38 -4.45
CA GLU A 56 14.80 15.29 -5.34
C GLU A 56 13.63 14.79 -6.19
N GLU A 57 13.81 14.69 -7.51
CA GLU A 57 12.79 14.18 -8.43
C GLU A 57 12.34 12.74 -8.08
N ARG A 58 13.25 11.89 -7.59
CA ARG A 58 12.92 10.51 -7.18
C ARG A 58 11.89 10.40 -6.04
N PHE A 59 11.62 11.52 -5.34
CA PHE A 59 10.58 11.57 -4.30
C PHE A 59 9.17 11.59 -4.91
N TYR A 60 9.04 12.00 -6.16
CA TYR A 60 7.76 12.18 -6.85
C TYR A 60 7.51 11.09 -7.88
N TYR A 61 6.25 10.79 -8.14
CA TYR A 61 5.86 9.80 -9.15
C TYR A 61 6.09 10.28 -10.58
N ARG A 62 6.02 11.60 -10.80
CA ARG A 62 6.14 12.22 -12.13
C ARG A 62 6.97 13.48 -12.05
N ARG A 63 7.50 13.90 -13.22
CA ARG A 63 8.26 15.14 -13.38
C ARG A 63 7.46 16.37 -12.95
N VAL A 64 8.15 17.49 -12.71
CA VAL A 64 7.56 18.74 -12.26
C VAL A 64 6.51 19.28 -13.22
N ASP A 65 6.72 19.11 -14.53
CA ASP A 65 5.86 19.56 -15.62
C ASP A 65 4.67 18.64 -15.93
N PHE A 66 4.45 17.58 -15.16
CA PHE A 66 3.45 16.54 -15.44
C PHE A 66 2.03 17.08 -15.65
N TYR A 67 1.56 17.94 -14.75
CA TYR A 67 0.19 18.47 -14.84
C TYR A 67 0.04 19.44 -16.01
N GLU A 68 1.01 20.30 -16.23
CA GLU A 68 1.04 21.24 -17.35
C GLU A 68 1.08 20.51 -18.70
N SER A 69 2.04 19.57 -18.87
CA SER A 69 2.20 18.78 -20.09
C SER A 69 0.94 17.96 -20.42
N ASN A 70 0.17 17.55 -19.40
CA ASN A 70 -1.10 16.84 -19.55
C ASN A 70 -2.33 17.78 -19.55
N LYS A 71 -2.15 19.10 -19.55
CA LYS A 71 -3.24 20.09 -19.50
C LYS A 71 -4.24 19.80 -18.38
N VAL A 72 -3.72 19.52 -17.17
CA VAL A 72 -4.52 19.20 -15.97
C VAL A 72 -4.61 20.45 -15.11
N LYS A 73 -5.84 20.85 -14.76
CA LYS A 73 -6.08 21.83 -13.71
C LYS A 73 -5.90 21.16 -12.35
N THR A 74 -5.05 21.70 -11.51
CA THR A 74 -4.86 21.24 -10.14
C THR A 74 -5.50 22.17 -9.14
N VAL A 75 -6.22 21.61 -8.15
CA VAL A 75 -6.80 22.30 -7.00
C VAL A 75 -6.21 21.65 -5.76
N LEU A 76 -4.97 22.03 -5.44
CA LEU A 76 -4.20 21.48 -4.33
C LEU A 76 -4.40 22.28 -3.04
N GLY A 77 -4.31 21.62 -1.88
CA GLY A 77 -4.58 22.21 -0.58
C GLY A 77 -6.08 22.45 -0.33
N ARG A 78 -6.96 21.76 -1.06
CA ARG A 78 -8.40 21.84 -0.91
C ARG A 78 -9.01 20.45 -0.80
N ARG A 79 -9.91 20.27 0.15
CA ARG A 79 -10.63 19.01 0.36
C ARG A 79 -11.99 19.04 -0.31
N VAL A 80 -12.35 17.97 -1.01
CA VAL A 80 -13.73 17.70 -1.37
C VAL A 80 -14.46 17.27 -0.10
N VAL A 81 -15.50 18.00 0.28
CA VAL A 81 -16.27 17.74 1.52
C VAL A 81 -17.62 17.12 1.24
N LYS A 82 -18.15 17.26 0.03
CA LYS A 82 -19.44 16.69 -0.36
C LYS A 82 -19.51 16.38 -1.86
N ILE A 83 -20.25 15.34 -2.22
CA ILE A 83 -20.60 14.99 -3.58
C ILE A 83 -22.11 15.06 -3.70
N TYR A 84 -22.60 15.63 -4.78
CA TYR A 84 -24.01 15.68 -5.18
C TYR A 84 -24.15 14.89 -6.49
N PRO A 85 -24.44 13.58 -6.42
CA PRO A 85 -24.41 12.71 -7.60
C PRO A 85 -25.42 13.11 -8.68
N GLU A 86 -26.65 13.46 -8.27
CA GLU A 86 -27.74 13.84 -9.19
C GLU A 86 -27.43 15.14 -9.94
N GLU A 87 -26.77 16.08 -9.26
CA GLU A 87 -26.41 17.40 -9.82
C GLU A 87 -25.06 17.35 -10.54
N LYS A 88 -24.33 16.23 -10.41
CA LYS A 88 -22.96 16.05 -10.92
C LYS A 88 -22.00 17.15 -10.44
N LEU A 89 -22.03 17.41 -9.12
CA LEU A 89 -21.20 18.42 -8.47
C LEU A 89 -20.39 17.84 -7.33
N VAL A 90 -19.19 18.35 -7.12
CA VAL A 90 -18.43 18.20 -5.88
C VAL A 90 -18.23 19.56 -5.22
N GLU A 91 -18.34 19.60 -3.88
CA GLU A 91 -18.13 20.80 -3.08
C GLU A 91 -16.80 20.71 -2.34
N LEU A 92 -16.07 21.82 -2.37
CA LEU A 92 -14.79 21.97 -1.67
C LEU A 92 -14.99 22.60 -0.28
N ASP A 93 -13.99 22.45 0.58
CA ASP A 93 -13.94 22.99 1.94
C ASP A 93 -14.03 24.52 2.05
N ASN A 94 -13.91 25.24 0.95
CA ASN A 94 -14.09 26.70 0.82
C ASN A 94 -15.44 27.12 0.23
N GLY A 95 -16.36 26.16 0.04
CA GLY A 95 -17.69 26.39 -0.54
C GLY A 95 -17.73 26.42 -2.07
N ASN A 96 -16.60 26.40 -2.76
CA ASN A 96 -16.58 26.32 -4.22
C ASN A 96 -17.11 24.97 -4.71
N LYS A 97 -17.83 24.97 -5.82
CA LYS A 97 -18.34 23.75 -6.47
C LYS A 97 -17.67 23.53 -7.82
N LEU A 98 -17.43 22.27 -8.14
CA LEU A 98 -16.89 21.82 -9.42
C LEU A 98 -17.88 20.86 -10.06
N GLU A 99 -18.26 21.14 -11.31
CA GLU A 99 -19.06 20.24 -12.12
C GLU A 99 -18.23 19.11 -12.70
N TYR A 100 -18.83 17.93 -12.86
CA TYR A 100 -18.24 16.81 -13.55
C TYR A 100 -19.22 16.07 -14.45
N ASP A 101 -18.74 15.52 -15.55
CA ASP A 101 -19.43 14.47 -16.31
C ASP A 101 -19.05 13.08 -15.78
N LYS A 102 -17.78 12.92 -15.36
CA LYS A 102 -17.25 11.71 -14.71
C LYS A 102 -16.37 12.09 -13.50
N LEU A 103 -16.54 11.34 -12.42
CA LEU A 103 -15.83 11.53 -11.16
C LEU A 103 -15.00 10.29 -10.82
N LEU A 104 -13.73 10.46 -10.49
CA LEU A 104 -12.86 9.41 -9.95
C LEU A 104 -12.54 9.67 -8.48
N LEU A 105 -12.93 8.75 -7.59
CA LEU A 105 -12.52 8.72 -6.20
C LEU A 105 -11.19 7.97 -6.07
N ALA A 106 -10.11 8.71 -5.84
CA ALA A 106 -8.74 8.22 -5.67
C ALA A 106 -8.13 8.75 -4.35
N CYS A 107 -8.97 8.96 -3.34
CA CYS A 107 -8.64 9.59 -2.05
C CYS A 107 -7.90 8.67 -1.07
N GLY A 108 -7.53 7.45 -1.51
CA GLY A 108 -6.63 6.56 -0.79
C GLY A 108 -7.16 6.08 0.56
N GLY A 109 -6.27 5.96 1.54
CA GLY A 109 -6.58 5.53 2.90
C GLY A 109 -6.11 6.53 3.95
N LYS A 110 -6.68 6.43 5.14
CA LYS A 110 -6.31 7.20 6.32
C LYS A 110 -5.72 6.28 7.39
N PRO A 111 -4.84 6.80 8.28
CA PRO A 111 -4.30 5.99 9.37
C PRO A 111 -5.43 5.55 10.31
N VAL A 112 -5.40 4.29 10.70
CA VAL A 112 -6.26 3.80 11.78
C VAL A 112 -5.80 4.46 13.07
N LYS A 113 -6.75 5.09 13.78
CA LYS A 113 -6.56 5.64 15.13
C LYS A 113 -7.23 4.65 16.10
N PRO A 114 -6.46 3.82 16.79
CA PRO A 114 -7.03 2.90 17.77
C PRO A 114 -7.59 3.69 18.96
N PRO A 115 -8.64 3.19 19.64
CA PRO A 115 -9.20 3.82 20.82
C PRO A 115 -8.29 3.58 22.05
N ILE A 116 -7.14 4.24 22.07
CA ILE A 116 -6.14 4.15 23.14
C ILE A 116 -6.14 5.47 23.89
N GLU A 117 -6.23 5.41 25.21
CA GLU A 117 -6.17 6.57 26.10
C GLU A 117 -4.85 7.33 25.91
N GLY A 118 -4.91 8.66 25.85
CA GLY A 118 -3.76 9.53 25.68
C GLY A 118 -3.23 9.63 24.26
N LEU A 119 -3.98 9.14 23.25
CA LEU A 119 -3.56 9.20 21.82
C LEU A 119 -3.38 10.64 21.30
N GLU A 120 -3.96 11.63 21.97
CA GLU A 120 -3.90 13.07 21.65
C GLU A 120 -2.67 13.77 22.21
N LEU A 121 -1.88 13.12 23.09
CA LEU A 121 -0.67 13.71 23.67
C LEU A 121 0.34 14.12 22.57
N GLU A 122 1.06 15.22 22.86
CA GLU A 122 2.18 15.62 22.00
C GLU A 122 3.25 14.52 21.94
N GLY A 123 3.99 14.45 20.83
CA GLY A 123 5.00 13.41 20.62
C GLY A 123 4.46 12.08 20.09
N ILE A 124 3.13 11.98 19.89
CA ILE A 124 2.52 10.85 19.21
C ILE A 124 2.32 11.20 17.73
N HIS A 125 2.78 10.31 16.86
CA HIS A 125 2.84 10.50 15.41
C HIS A 125 2.20 9.35 14.65
N THR A 126 1.71 9.67 13.45
CA THR A 126 1.46 8.71 12.37
C THR A 126 2.40 9.01 11.20
N LEU A 127 2.48 8.14 10.20
CA LEU A 127 3.36 8.35 9.04
C LEU A 127 2.63 7.98 7.75
N THR A 128 1.68 8.82 7.32
CA THR A 128 0.84 8.58 6.14
C THR A 128 0.95 9.64 5.06
N ASN A 129 1.47 10.83 5.38
CA ASN A 129 1.63 11.93 4.43
C ASN A 129 2.83 12.81 4.77
N ILE A 130 3.14 13.79 3.89
CA ILE A 130 4.27 14.72 4.08
C ILE A 130 4.12 15.54 5.36
N LYS A 131 2.92 16.02 5.68
CA LYS A 131 2.69 16.84 6.90
C LYS A 131 3.02 16.04 8.17
N ALA A 132 2.62 14.78 8.23
CA ALA A 132 2.96 13.87 9.32
C ALA A 132 4.46 13.58 9.38
N ALA A 133 5.10 13.35 8.22
CA ALA A 133 6.55 13.13 8.13
C ALA A 133 7.34 14.37 8.58
N ASP A 134 6.94 15.58 8.18
CA ASP A 134 7.58 16.83 8.59
C ASP A 134 7.43 17.06 10.12
N LYS A 135 6.25 16.77 10.70
CA LYS A 135 6.03 16.85 12.15
C LYS A 135 6.97 15.89 12.88
N LEU A 136 7.01 14.62 12.47
CA LEU A 136 7.90 13.62 13.07
C LEU A 136 9.38 14.01 12.90
N ARG A 137 9.79 14.47 11.72
CA ARG A 137 11.18 14.93 11.45
C ARG A 137 11.60 16.09 12.36
N LYS A 138 10.69 17.03 12.64
CA LYS A 138 10.93 18.14 13.55
C LYS A 138 11.16 17.64 14.99
N ASP A 139 10.29 16.74 15.44
CA ASP A 139 10.33 16.20 16.81
C ASP A 139 11.50 15.21 17.00
N LEU A 140 11.96 14.56 15.93
CA LEU A 140 13.05 13.58 15.99
C LEU A 140 14.35 14.14 16.59
N LYS A 141 14.56 15.46 16.54
CA LYS A 141 15.71 16.12 17.16
C LYS A 141 15.77 15.92 18.68
N SER A 142 14.63 15.73 19.33
CA SER A 142 14.51 15.52 20.78
C SER A 142 14.24 14.07 21.19
N ILE A 143 13.91 13.19 20.25
CA ILE A 143 13.56 11.79 20.50
C ILE A 143 14.83 10.94 20.56
N LYS A 144 15.15 10.42 21.75
CA LYS A 144 16.23 9.44 21.97
C LYS A 144 15.68 8.01 22.12
N ARG A 145 14.47 7.88 22.68
CA ARG A 145 13.73 6.62 22.86
C ARG A 145 12.40 6.73 22.13
N CYS A 146 12.11 5.79 21.27
CA CYS A 146 10.87 5.79 20.49
C CYS A 146 10.17 4.43 20.60
N VAL A 147 8.88 4.45 20.90
CA VAL A 147 8.02 3.27 20.78
C VAL A 147 7.30 3.33 19.42
N VAL A 148 7.44 2.26 18.63
CA VAL A 148 6.66 2.08 17.41
C VAL A 148 5.57 1.06 17.69
N VAL A 149 4.32 1.42 17.48
CA VAL A 149 3.14 0.58 17.70
C VAL A 149 2.66 0.03 16.37
N GLY A 150 2.73 -1.30 16.22
CA GLY A 150 2.43 -2.03 14.98
C GLY A 150 3.69 -2.36 14.17
N ALA A 151 3.94 -3.65 13.96
CA ALA A 151 5.08 -4.18 13.22
C ALA A 151 4.72 -4.60 11.78
N GLY A 152 3.78 -3.89 11.15
CA GLY A 152 3.52 -3.99 9.71
C GLY A 152 4.64 -3.37 8.85
N LEU A 153 4.39 -3.23 7.54
CA LEU A 153 5.38 -2.71 6.58
C LEU A 153 5.91 -1.31 6.96
N ILE A 154 5.01 -0.38 7.32
CA ILE A 154 5.39 1.00 7.69
C ILE A 154 6.12 1.00 9.03
N GLY A 155 5.56 0.32 10.05
CA GLY A 155 6.15 0.29 11.40
C GLY A 155 7.53 -0.34 11.44
N SER A 156 7.71 -1.50 10.80
CA SER A 156 9.03 -2.16 10.70
C SER A 156 10.04 -1.29 9.94
N LYS A 157 9.60 -0.59 8.88
CA LYS A 157 10.49 0.26 8.08
C LYS A 157 10.91 1.52 8.82
N ILE A 158 10.00 2.20 9.51
CA ILE A 158 10.37 3.39 10.28
C ILE A 158 11.22 3.00 11.51
N ALA A 159 10.93 1.87 12.17
CA ALA A 159 11.75 1.36 13.27
C ALA A 159 13.21 1.13 12.84
N GLU A 160 13.41 0.46 11.68
CA GLU A 160 14.75 0.30 11.07
C GLU A 160 15.44 1.65 10.86
N LYS A 161 14.73 2.61 10.25
CA LYS A 161 15.29 3.91 9.92
C LYS A 161 15.69 4.71 11.17
N LEU A 162 14.87 4.68 12.22
CA LEU A 162 15.16 5.34 13.49
C LEU A 162 16.35 4.70 14.20
N ALA A 163 16.41 3.37 14.25
CA ALA A 163 17.54 2.65 14.86
C ALA A 163 18.87 2.99 14.16
N LYS A 164 18.89 3.07 12.83
CA LYS A 164 20.05 3.52 12.04
C LYS A 164 20.48 4.96 12.33
N LYS A 165 19.58 5.81 12.85
CA LYS A 165 19.88 7.17 13.31
C LYS A 165 20.29 7.24 14.81
N GLY A 166 20.44 6.09 15.46
CA GLY A 166 20.87 6.01 16.87
C GLY A 166 19.71 6.20 17.86
N VAL A 167 18.45 6.20 17.43
CA VAL A 167 17.30 6.20 18.32
C VAL A 167 17.13 4.81 18.92
N LYS A 168 16.95 4.70 20.22
CA LYS A 168 16.60 3.45 20.91
C LYS A 168 15.14 3.11 20.63
N VAL A 169 14.90 2.07 19.84
CA VAL A 169 13.55 1.73 19.36
C VAL A 169 13.02 0.50 20.09
N THR A 170 11.77 0.60 20.57
CA THR A 170 10.94 -0.54 20.98
C THR A 170 9.79 -0.68 20.00
N LEU A 171 9.67 -1.84 19.35
CA LEU A 171 8.60 -2.17 18.41
C LEU A 171 7.61 -3.10 19.10
N VAL A 172 6.36 -2.65 19.26
CA VAL A 172 5.27 -3.39 19.92
C VAL A 172 4.29 -3.89 18.87
N GLU A 173 3.97 -5.19 18.91
CA GLU A 173 3.08 -5.85 17.97
C GLU A 173 2.06 -6.73 18.71
N LEU A 174 0.80 -6.58 18.35
CA LEU A 174 -0.32 -7.35 18.90
C LEU A 174 -0.21 -8.85 18.59
N THR A 175 0.30 -9.17 17.41
CA THR A 175 0.39 -10.57 16.93
C THR A 175 1.71 -11.24 17.33
N LYS A 176 1.76 -12.57 17.15
CA LYS A 176 2.93 -13.40 17.50
C LYS A 176 4.19 -13.12 16.67
N ARG A 177 4.07 -12.39 15.54
CA ARG A 177 5.18 -12.11 14.63
C ARG A 177 5.06 -10.75 13.96
N VAL A 178 6.19 -10.17 13.58
CA VAL A 178 6.23 -8.99 12.71
C VAL A 178 5.71 -9.35 11.31
N LEU A 179 5.16 -8.38 10.60
CA LEU A 179 4.67 -8.54 9.23
C LEU A 179 3.65 -9.69 9.09
N PHE A 180 2.80 -9.87 10.12
CA PHE A 180 1.86 -11.00 10.26
C PHE A 180 1.07 -11.33 8.97
N PRO A 181 0.49 -10.36 8.24
CA PRO A 181 -0.30 -10.67 7.05
C PRO A 181 0.56 -10.86 5.79
N VAL A 182 1.89 -10.71 5.90
CA VAL A 182 2.82 -10.62 4.76
C VAL A 182 3.81 -11.78 4.74
N LEU A 183 4.16 -12.33 5.92
CA LEU A 183 5.09 -13.44 6.10
C LEU A 183 4.48 -14.51 7.01
N ASP A 184 4.89 -15.75 6.83
CA ASP A 184 4.66 -16.82 7.79
C ASP A 184 5.67 -16.77 8.95
N ASP A 185 5.59 -17.73 9.88
CA ASP A 185 6.47 -17.76 11.06
C ASP A 185 7.95 -17.90 10.68
N VAL A 186 8.26 -18.69 9.65
CA VAL A 186 9.65 -18.90 9.19
C VAL A 186 10.19 -17.63 8.53
N GLY A 187 9.44 -17.01 7.62
CA GLY A 187 9.84 -15.76 6.96
C GLY A 187 10.02 -14.62 7.96
N ALA A 188 9.08 -14.52 8.94
CA ALA A 188 9.16 -13.50 9.98
C ALA A 188 10.38 -13.67 10.90
N ASP A 189 10.86 -14.89 11.16
CA ASP A 189 12.04 -15.13 11.99
C ASP A 189 13.32 -14.49 11.40
N TYR A 190 13.47 -14.45 10.08
CA TYR A 190 14.58 -13.72 9.45
C TYR A 190 14.52 -12.22 9.77
N ILE A 191 13.33 -11.64 9.76
CA ILE A 191 13.12 -10.22 10.08
C ILE A 191 13.31 -9.97 11.58
N HIS A 192 12.82 -10.86 12.46
CA HIS A 192 13.04 -10.76 13.91
C HIS A 192 14.53 -10.71 14.25
N ARG A 193 15.32 -11.62 13.67
CA ARG A 193 16.78 -11.65 13.89
C ARG A 193 17.43 -10.36 13.39
N GLU A 194 17.02 -9.86 12.23
CA GLU A 194 17.59 -8.65 11.66
C GLU A 194 17.23 -7.41 12.46
N LEU A 195 15.97 -7.27 12.90
CA LEU A 195 15.55 -6.16 13.78
C LEU A 195 16.31 -6.16 15.11
N LYS A 196 16.49 -7.35 15.72
CA LYS A 196 17.33 -7.51 16.94
C LYS A 196 18.78 -7.12 16.66
N ARG A 197 19.36 -7.54 15.53
CA ARG A 197 20.73 -7.18 15.11
C ARG A 197 20.88 -5.65 14.96
N LEU A 198 19.82 -4.95 14.55
CA LEU A 198 19.78 -3.48 14.48
C LEU A 198 19.56 -2.80 15.84
N GLY A 199 19.52 -3.57 16.95
CA GLY A 199 19.33 -3.04 18.30
C GLY A 199 17.86 -2.69 18.66
N ILE A 200 16.90 -3.15 17.86
CA ILE A 200 15.47 -2.90 18.11
C ILE A 200 14.94 -3.94 19.11
N THR A 201 14.33 -3.45 20.18
CA THR A 201 13.61 -4.30 21.14
C THR A 201 12.24 -4.68 20.55
N LEU A 202 11.96 -5.99 20.44
CA LEU A 202 10.66 -6.50 19.96
C LEU A 202 9.82 -6.92 21.16
N ILE A 203 8.56 -6.48 21.20
CA ILE A 203 7.53 -6.94 22.10
C ILE A 203 6.38 -7.44 21.23
N LEU A 204 6.18 -8.75 21.20
CA LEU A 204 5.16 -9.44 20.42
C LEU A 204 4.07 -9.99 21.36
N ASN A 205 2.90 -10.32 20.81
CA ASN A 205 1.72 -10.78 21.56
C ASN A 205 1.28 -9.81 22.66
N ASP A 206 1.48 -8.51 22.47
CA ASP A 206 1.05 -7.51 23.43
C ASP A 206 0.52 -6.27 22.71
N ALA A 207 -0.33 -5.52 23.37
CA ALA A 207 -0.97 -4.34 22.82
C ALA A 207 -0.78 -3.15 23.76
N VAL A 208 -0.74 -1.97 23.17
CA VAL A 208 -0.78 -0.71 23.93
C VAL A 208 -2.18 -0.51 24.49
N SER A 209 -2.29 -0.26 25.79
CA SER A 209 -3.53 0.07 26.50
C SER A 209 -3.69 1.57 26.71
N ALA A 210 -2.59 2.29 26.99
CA ALA A 210 -2.62 3.74 27.21
C ALA A 210 -1.27 4.37 26.89
N PHE A 211 -1.31 5.66 26.60
CA PHE A 211 -0.18 6.58 26.60
C PHE A 211 -0.30 7.49 27.82
N SER A 212 0.80 7.72 28.53
CA SER A 212 0.83 8.52 29.76
C SER A 212 1.88 9.64 29.66
N GLY A 213 1.58 10.77 30.24
CA GLY A 213 2.39 11.97 30.31
C GLY A 213 1.54 13.18 30.70
N ASP A 214 2.14 14.32 30.99
CA ASP A 214 1.39 15.55 31.24
C ASP A 214 0.88 16.18 29.94
N LYS A 215 1.70 16.87 29.18
CA LYS A 215 1.39 17.44 27.86
C LYS A 215 1.90 16.56 26.71
N ARG A 216 3.02 15.91 26.95
CA ARG A 216 3.73 15.07 25.99
C ARG A 216 3.79 13.65 26.50
N VAL A 217 3.83 12.69 25.57
CA VAL A 217 4.00 11.27 25.92
C VAL A 217 5.35 11.03 26.61
N GLU A 218 5.31 10.36 27.76
CA GLU A 218 6.48 9.98 28.57
C GLU A 218 6.56 8.47 28.73
N GLN A 219 5.41 7.78 28.74
CA GLN A 219 5.32 6.33 28.88
C GLN A 219 4.28 5.73 27.95
N VAL A 220 4.55 4.50 27.52
CA VAL A 220 3.59 3.61 26.86
C VAL A 220 3.26 2.48 27.84
N ILE A 221 1.98 2.26 28.11
CA ILE A 221 1.47 1.22 28.99
C ILE A 221 0.90 0.10 28.13
N LEU A 222 1.36 -1.14 28.32
CA LEU A 222 0.89 -2.30 27.60
C LEU A 222 -0.22 -3.02 28.36
N LYS A 223 -1.00 -3.84 27.67
CA LYS A 223 -2.05 -4.68 28.28
C LYS A 223 -1.51 -5.67 29.31
N SER A 224 -0.26 -6.13 29.15
CA SER A 224 0.45 -6.94 30.13
C SER A 224 0.78 -6.20 31.44
N GLY A 225 0.52 -4.90 31.53
CA GLY A 225 0.92 -4.03 32.65
C GLY A 225 2.35 -3.47 32.54
N LYS A 226 3.13 -3.90 31.53
CA LYS A 226 4.48 -3.38 31.30
C LYS A 226 4.43 -1.90 30.91
N LYS A 227 5.29 -1.10 31.52
CA LYS A 227 5.47 0.31 31.21
C LYS A 227 6.80 0.51 30.46
N ILE A 228 6.80 1.37 29.44
CA ILE A 228 7.94 1.65 28.58
C ILE A 228 8.14 3.16 28.52
N ASP A 229 9.23 3.65 29.07
CA ASP A 229 9.58 5.08 28.97
C ASP A 229 9.93 5.43 27.53
N THR A 230 9.44 6.57 27.06
CA THR A 230 9.61 7.01 25.68
C THR A 230 9.67 8.54 25.59
N ASP A 231 10.33 9.05 24.55
CA ASP A 231 10.34 10.48 24.23
C ASP A 231 9.43 10.78 23.02
N GLY A 232 8.91 9.73 22.37
CA GLY A 232 7.97 9.82 21.26
C GLY A 232 7.43 8.47 20.83
N VAL A 233 6.25 8.49 20.19
CA VAL A 233 5.55 7.30 19.73
C VAL A 233 5.19 7.43 18.25
N ILE A 234 5.29 6.34 17.51
CA ILE A 234 4.77 6.23 16.13
C ILE A 234 3.70 5.15 16.10
N VAL A 235 2.47 5.53 15.78
CA VAL A 235 1.33 4.62 15.64
C VAL A 235 1.22 4.20 14.17
N ALA A 236 1.51 2.92 13.89
CA ALA A 236 1.56 2.31 12.55
C ALA A 236 0.72 1.03 12.47
N VAL A 237 -0.50 1.05 13.04
CA VAL A 237 -1.41 -0.10 13.15
C VAL A 237 -2.29 -0.34 11.92
N GLY A 238 -1.95 0.27 10.80
CA GLY A 238 -2.61 0.09 9.52
C GLY A 238 -3.32 1.33 8.99
N VAL A 239 -3.91 1.15 7.81
CA VAL A 239 -4.69 2.17 7.10
C VAL A 239 -6.09 1.63 6.79
N ALA A 240 -7.09 2.49 6.84
CA ALA A 240 -8.46 2.20 6.42
C ALA A 240 -8.80 3.00 5.16
N PRO A 241 -9.59 2.47 4.22
CA PRO A 241 -10.07 3.21 3.06
C PRO A 241 -10.74 4.53 3.47
N ASN A 242 -10.46 5.60 2.76
CA ASN A 242 -11.05 6.91 3.01
C ASN A 242 -12.41 7.04 2.28
N ALA A 243 -13.38 6.22 2.72
CA ALA A 243 -14.64 5.98 2.01
C ALA A 243 -15.83 6.83 2.51
N GLU A 244 -15.62 7.70 3.52
CA GLU A 244 -16.70 8.50 4.10
C GLU A 244 -17.39 9.39 3.07
N LEU A 245 -16.59 10.07 2.24
CA LEU A 245 -17.12 10.93 1.17
C LEU A 245 -18.07 10.18 0.22
N ALA A 246 -17.73 8.93 -0.12
CA ALA A 246 -18.55 8.06 -0.95
C ALA A 246 -19.83 7.61 -0.22
N LYS A 247 -19.69 7.25 1.06
CA LYS A 247 -20.82 6.85 1.91
C LYS A 247 -21.83 7.97 2.08
N ASP A 248 -21.37 9.18 2.35
CA ASP A 248 -22.21 10.36 2.54
C ASP A 248 -22.91 10.79 1.23
N ALA A 249 -22.36 10.40 0.08
CA ALA A 249 -22.97 10.56 -1.23
C ALA A 249 -23.95 9.42 -1.63
N GLY A 250 -24.23 8.47 -0.72
CA GLY A 250 -25.16 7.36 -0.98
C GLY A 250 -24.56 6.23 -1.82
N LEU A 251 -23.26 6.21 -2.07
CA LEU A 251 -22.62 5.13 -2.81
C LEU A 251 -22.46 3.87 -1.93
N THR A 252 -22.44 2.69 -2.56
CA THR A 252 -22.27 1.43 -1.86
C THR A 252 -20.86 1.33 -1.27
N VAL A 253 -20.78 1.26 0.06
CA VAL A 253 -19.54 1.12 0.84
C VAL A 253 -19.69 -0.05 1.81
N ASP A 254 -18.66 -0.91 1.87
CA ASP A 254 -18.48 -1.95 2.89
C ASP A 254 -17.15 -1.67 3.61
N ARG A 255 -16.09 -2.39 3.32
CA ARG A 255 -14.72 -2.10 3.82
C ARG A 255 -13.99 -1.01 3.01
N GLY A 256 -14.51 -0.66 1.84
CA GLY A 256 -14.09 0.38 0.94
C GLY A 256 -15.23 0.70 -0.02
N VAL A 257 -15.04 1.59 -0.96
CA VAL A 257 -16.02 1.89 -2.01
C VAL A 257 -16.13 0.67 -2.94
N VAL A 258 -17.32 0.04 -2.95
CA VAL A 258 -17.54 -1.16 -3.76
C VAL A 258 -17.55 -0.80 -5.24
N VAL A 259 -16.73 -1.47 -6.04
CA VAL A 259 -16.69 -1.28 -7.49
C VAL A 259 -16.98 -2.58 -8.25
N ASN A 260 -17.48 -2.42 -9.48
CA ASN A 260 -17.60 -3.53 -10.43
C ASN A 260 -16.27 -3.80 -11.17
N ASP A 261 -16.31 -4.70 -12.16
CA ASP A 261 -15.11 -5.05 -12.95
C ASP A 261 -14.60 -3.90 -13.84
N PHE A 262 -15.36 -2.84 -13.98
CA PHE A 262 -14.99 -1.63 -14.73
C PHE A 262 -14.49 -0.50 -13.82
N MET A 263 -14.27 -0.77 -12.52
CA MET A 263 -13.94 0.20 -11.48
C MET A 263 -15.03 1.25 -11.23
N GLN A 264 -16.27 1.00 -11.70
CA GLN A 264 -17.44 1.86 -11.53
C GLN A 264 -18.11 1.54 -10.19
N THR A 265 -18.59 2.55 -9.48
CA THR A 265 -19.32 2.43 -8.21
C THR A 265 -20.79 2.05 -8.44
N SER A 266 -21.64 2.20 -7.44
CA SER A 266 -23.10 2.09 -7.59
C SER A 266 -23.74 3.24 -8.37
N ASN A 267 -22.98 4.26 -8.74
CA ASN A 267 -23.40 5.35 -9.64
C ASN A 267 -22.57 5.27 -10.94
N ASP A 268 -23.24 5.36 -12.09
CA ASP A 268 -22.64 5.15 -13.42
C ASP A 268 -21.62 6.23 -13.83
N ASP A 269 -21.65 7.38 -13.20
CA ASP A 269 -20.74 8.48 -13.50
C ASP A 269 -19.60 8.59 -12.49
N ILE A 270 -19.60 7.75 -11.43
CA ILE A 270 -18.61 7.77 -10.35
C ILE A 270 -17.82 6.48 -10.31
N PHE A 271 -16.50 6.60 -10.33
CA PHE A 271 -15.53 5.52 -10.30
C PHE A 271 -14.68 5.59 -9.03
N ALA A 272 -14.08 4.48 -8.62
CA ALA A 272 -13.12 4.48 -7.51
C ALA A 272 -11.89 3.62 -7.83
N ALA A 273 -10.70 4.06 -7.37
CA ALA A 273 -9.44 3.36 -7.63
C ALA A 273 -8.42 3.59 -6.52
N GLY A 274 -7.53 2.62 -6.32
CA GLY A 274 -6.51 2.62 -5.27
C GLY A 274 -7.06 2.16 -3.93
N ASP A 275 -6.43 2.60 -2.85
CA ASP A 275 -6.69 2.08 -1.48
C ASP A 275 -8.13 2.34 -1.00
N VAL A 276 -8.84 3.29 -1.60
CA VAL A 276 -10.25 3.57 -1.30
C VAL A 276 -11.19 2.51 -1.88
N ALA A 277 -10.79 1.83 -2.96
CA ALA A 277 -11.65 0.93 -3.72
C ALA A 277 -11.65 -0.50 -3.14
N GLN A 278 -12.84 -1.09 -3.07
CA GLN A 278 -13.06 -2.50 -2.78
C GLN A 278 -13.30 -3.26 -4.08
N ALA A 279 -12.20 -3.76 -4.66
CA ALA A 279 -12.18 -4.45 -5.94
C ALA A 279 -11.91 -5.96 -5.79
N TYR A 280 -12.08 -6.71 -6.87
CA TYR A 280 -11.91 -8.16 -6.89
C TYR A 280 -10.46 -8.58 -6.61
N ASP A 281 -10.26 -9.45 -5.60
CA ASP A 281 -9.02 -10.16 -5.33
C ASP A 281 -9.10 -11.54 -5.98
N MET A 282 -8.29 -11.75 -7.03
CA MET A 282 -8.33 -12.97 -7.84
C MET A 282 -7.73 -14.20 -7.13
N VAL A 283 -7.03 -14.02 -6.03
CA VAL A 283 -6.45 -15.10 -5.23
C VAL A 283 -7.43 -15.60 -4.19
N SER A 284 -8.06 -14.69 -3.43
CA SER A 284 -9.06 -15.05 -2.42
C SER A 284 -10.48 -15.24 -2.99
N GLY A 285 -10.74 -14.76 -4.22
CA GLY A 285 -12.06 -14.88 -4.84
C GLY A 285 -13.11 -13.88 -4.36
N VAL A 286 -12.74 -12.93 -3.49
CA VAL A 286 -13.68 -11.96 -2.90
C VAL A 286 -13.28 -10.52 -3.23
N LYS A 287 -14.22 -9.58 -3.13
CA LYS A 287 -13.90 -8.15 -3.23
C LYS A 287 -13.38 -7.65 -1.89
N ARG A 288 -12.20 -7.01 -1.90
CA ARG A 288 -11.60 -6.36 -0.72
C ARG A 288 -10.66 -5.22 -1.11
N PRO A 289 -10.43 -4.24 -0.23
CA PRO A 289 -9.35 -3.28 -0.43
C PRO A 289 -7.98 -3.98 -0.37
N ILE A 290 -7.10 -3.66 -1.31
CA ILE A 290 -5.71 -4.12 -1.33
C ILE A 290 -4.81 -2.90 -1.54
N PRO A 291 -4.32 -2.28 -0.47
CA PRO A 291 -3.59 -1.01 -0.53
C PRO A 291 -2.13 -1.21 -0.98
N ILE A 292 -1.93 -1.38 -2.29
CA ILE A 292 -0.61 -1.48 -2.91
C ILE A 292 -0.52 -0.64 -4.18
N LEU A 293 0.63 0.00 -4.39
CA LEU A 293 0.84 0.92 -5.50
C LEU A 293 0.60 0.33 -6.89
N PRO A 294 1.06 -0.90 -7.23
CA PRO A 294 0.83 -1.48 -8.56
C PRO A 294 -0.65 -1.68 -8.88
N LEU A 295 -1.47 -2.03 -7.88
CA LEU A 295 -2.92 -2.16 -8.08
C LEU A 295 -3.58 -0.79 -8.20
N ALA A 296 -3.19 0.19 -7.38
CA ALA A 296 -3.69 1.56 -7.48
C ALA A 296 -3.43 2.14 -8.88
N ALA A 297 -2.23 1.95 -9.43
CA ALA A 297 -1.88 2.38 -10.79
C ALA A 297 -2.77 1.71 -11.84
N ARG A 298 -2.92 0.38 -11.77
CA ARG A 298 -3.73 -0.39 -12.71
C ARG A 298 -5.22 -0.05 -12.62
N GLN A 299 -5.75 0.10 -11.40
CA GLN A 299 -7.14 0.47 -11.16
C GLN A 299 -7.44 1.89 -11.66
N GLY A 300 -6.55 2.86 -11.39
CA GLY A 300 -6.67 4.23 -11.90
C GLY A 300 -6.70 4.28 -13.42
N ARG A 301 -5.83 3.51 -14.09
CA ARG A 301 -5.82 3.40 -15.54
C ARG A 301 -7.12 2.80 -16.08
N ILE A 302 -7.62 1.70 -15.48
CA ILE A 302 -8.86 1.03 -15.91
C ILE A 302 -10.07 1.93 -15.68
N ALA A 303 -10.18 2.57 -14.51
CA ALA A 303 -11.24 3.52 -14.23
C ALA A 303 -11.28 4.64 -15.29
N ALA A 304 -10.12 5.22 -15.60
CA ALA A 304 -9.98 6.28 -16.60
C ALA A 304 -10.44 5.85 -18.00
N LEU A 305 -10.04 4.66 -18.46
CA LEU A 305 -10.46 4.13 -19.75
C LEU A 305 -11.98 3.90 -19.80
N ASN A 306 -12.58 3.43 -18.70
CA ASN A 306 -14.03 3.22 -18.62
C ASN A 306 -14.82 4.53 -18.48
N MET A 307 -14.26 5.55 -17.85
CA MET A 307 -14.81 6.91 -17.88
C MET A 307 -14.92 7.45 -19.32
N LEU A 308 -14.07 6.97 -20.23
CA LEU A 308 -14.11 7.28 -21.67
C LEU A 308 -14.99 6.30 -22.48
N GLY A 309 -15.69 5.34 -21.83
CA GLY A 309 -16.57 4.38 -22.50
C GLY A 309 -15.86 3.20 -23.17
N MET A 310 -14.65 2.80 -22.71
CA MET A 310 -13.83 1.82 -23.42
C MET A 310 -14.01 0.34 -22.99
N ASP A 311 -14.92 0.01 -22.09
CA ASP A 311 -15.24 -1.36 -21.66
C ASP A 311 -14.02 -2.23 -21.26
N VAL A 312 -13.08 -1.68 -20.50
CA VAL A 312 -11.86 -2.39 -20.06
C VAL A 312 -12.07 -3.05 -18.70
N LYS A 313 -12.05 -4.38 -18.65
CA LYS A 313 -12.27 -5.15 -17.42
C LYS A 313 -11.03 -5.21 -16.52
N TYR A 314 -11.24 -4.96 -15.23
CA TYR A 314 -10.31 -5.28 -14.17
C TYR A 314 -10.40 -6.77 -13.82
N LYS A 315 -9.42 -7.54 -14.26
CA LYS A 315 -9.37 -9.00 -14.05
C LYS A 315 -9.03 -9.42 -12.60
N GLY A 316 -9.04 -8.46 -11.68
CA GLY A 316 -8.63 -8.67 -10.29
C GLY A 316 -7.16 -8.36 -10.04
N GLY A 317 -6.81 -8.26 -8.76
CA GLY A 317 -5.46 -8.10 -8.25
C GLY A 317 -5.23 -9.04 -7.08
N PHE A 318 -4.07 -8.98 -6.47
CA PHE A 318 -3.75 -9.69 -5.23
C PHE A 318 -2.65 -8.94 -4.47
N ALA A 319 -2.55 -9.19 -3.17
CA ALA A 319 -1.51 -8.59 -2.33
C ALA A 319 -0.12 -8.99 -2.83
N MET A 320 0.77 -8.01 -2.94
CA MET A 320 2.16 -8.21 -3.36
C MET A 320 3.04 -7.20 -2.61
N ASN A 321 4.00 -7.71 -1.87
CA ASN A 321 4.90 -6.90 -1.05
C ASN A 321 6.35 -7.23 -1.39
N SER A 322 7.16 -6.20 -1.57
CA SER A 322 8.61 -6.30 -1.78
C SER A 322 9.29 -5.25 -0.92
N ILE A 323 10.05 -5.69 0.07
CA ILE A 323 10.70 -4.79 1.03
C ILE A 323 12.01 -5.41 1.53
N SER A 324 12.93 -4.55 1.95
CA SER A 324 14.13 -4.96 2.68
C SER A 324 14.14 -4.31 4.05
N ILE A 325 14.46 -5.08 5.08
CA ILE A 325 14.75 -4.62 6.45
C ILE A 325 16.20 -4.98 6.74
N GLY A 326 17.03 -3.97 6.98
CA GLY A 326 18.47 -4.17 7.12
C GLY A 326 19.07 -4.88 5.92
N LYS A 327 19.62 -6.09 6.14
CA LYS A 327 20.22 -6.93 5.10
C LYS A 327 19.26 -7.98 4.52
N VAL A 328 18.08 -8.14 5.12
CA VAL A 328 17.10 -9.15 4.70
C VAL A 328 16.13 -8.55 3.72
N SER A 329 16.08 -9.09 2.52
CA SER A 329 15.10 -8.75 1.48
C SER A 329 14.05 -9.85 1.37
N PHE A 330 12.78 -9.48 1.20
CA PHE A 330 11.76 -10.47 0.92
C PHE A 330 10.73 -9.98 -0.09
N ILE A 331 10.10 -10.94 -0.75
CA ILE A 331 8.90 -10.73 -1.56
C ILE A 331 7.86 -11.75 -1.13
N SER A 332 6.64 -11.29 -0.90
CA SER A 332 5.47 -12.14 -0.71
C SER A 332 4.37 -11.76 -1.68
N MET A 333 3.60 -12.74 -2.13
CA MET A 333 2.49 -12.57 -3.08
C MET A 333 1.34 -13.49 -2.68
N GLY A 334 0.11 -12.98 -2.83
CA GLY A 334 -1.10 -13.75 -2.58
C GLY A 334 -1.26 -14.20 -1.13
N ILE A 335 -1.64 -15.46 -0.93
CA ILE A 335 -1.80 -16.11 0.37
C ILE A 335 -0.43 -16.52 0.89
N VAL A 336 -0.12 -16.24 2.14
CA VAL A 336 1.17 -16.58 2.76
C VAL A 336 1.07 -17.73 3.77
N ASP A 337 -0.16 -18.05 4.22
CA ASP A 337 -0.44 -19.12 5.17
C ASP A 337 -1.84 -19.68 4.95
N SER A 338 -1.98 -21.02 4.91
CA SER A 338 -3.25 -21.71 4.71
C SER A 338 -3.08 -23.20 5.01
N ASP A 339 -4.06 -23.78 5.69
CA ASP A 339 -4.15 -25.23 5.96
C ASP A 339 -4.86 -25.97 4.81
N GLU A 340 -5.48 -25.27 3.88
CA GLU A 340 -6.25 -25.84 2.76
C GLU A 340 -5.45 -26.00 1.47
N LEU A 341 -4.25 -25.42 1.41
CA LEU A 341 -3.41 -25.40 0.20
C LEU A 341 -2.21 -26.35 0.35
N GLU A 342 -1.81 -26.96 -0.77
CA GLU A 342 -0.52 -27.67 -0.83
C GLU A 342 0.61 -26.68 -0.58
N VAL A 343 1.50 -27.01 0.38
CA VAL A 343 2.64 -26.17 0.75
C VAL A 343 3.93 -26.82 0.31
N LEU A 344 4.66 -26.13 -0.55
CA LEU A 344 6.06 -26.47 -0.88
C LEU A 344 6.96 -25.43 -0.20
N SER A 345 7.91 -25.87 0.63
CA SER A 345 8.83 -24.92 1.28
C SER A 345 10.21 -25.51 1.48
N ILE A 346 11.22 -24.64 1.50
CA ILE A 346 12.60 -24.99 1.79
C ILE A 346 13.32 -23.82 2.47
N LYS A 347 14.14 -24.17 3.46
CA LYS A 347 15.08 -23.27 4.12
C LYS A 347 16.50 -23.76 3.86
N ARG A 348 17.34 -22.89 3.27
CA ARG A 348 18.76 -23.17 2.99
C ARG A 348 19.61 -21.98 3.42
N GLY A 349 20.33 -22.10 4.53
CA GLY A 349 21.14 -21.01 5.06
C GLY A 349 20.30 -19.77 5.38
N ASP A 350 20.55 -18.68 4.67
CA ASP A 350 19.86 -17.41 4.78
C ASP A 350 18.70 -17.24 3.76
N GLU A 351 18.43 -18.25 2.92
CA GLU A 351 17.33 -18.26 1.97
C GLU A 351 16.13 -19.04 2.51
N TYR A 352 14.93 -18.53 2.22
CA TYR A 352 13.67 -19.23 2.42
C TYR A 352 12.75 -19.07 1.22
N ARG A 353 12.14 -20.18 0.82
CA ARG A 353 11.11 -20.21 -0.23
C ARG A 353 9.91 -20.96 0.26
N LYS A 354 8.71 -20.42 0.00
CA LYS A 354 7.43 -21.09 0.23
C LYS A 354 6.48 -20.79 -0.91
N PHE A 355 5.75 -21.80 -1.32
CA PHE A 355 4.73 -21.72 -2.36
C PHE A 355 3.47 -22.41 -1.87
N LEU A 356 2.31 -21.81 -2.16
CA LEU A 356 1.00 -22.32 -1.81
C LEU A 356 0.22 -22.57 -3.09
N ILE A 357 -0.26 -23.81 -3.30
CA ILE A 357 -0.85 -24.29 -4.55
C ILE A 357 -2.22 -24.88 -4.22
N ASP A 358 -3.23 -24.55 -5.03
CA ASP A 358 -4.58 -25.09 -4.86
C ASP A 358 -4.75 -26.47 -5.53
N SER A 359 -5.92 -27.11 -5.33
CA SER A 359 -6.26 -28.40 -5.90
C SER A 359 -6.27 -28.44 -7.43
N ASP A 360 -6.41 -27.28 -8.07
CA ASP A 360 -6.34 -27.15 -9.54
C ASP A 360 -4.91 -26.90 -10.04
N ASN A 361 -3.90 -27.13 -9.20
CA ASN A 361 -2.50 -26.82 -9.47
C ASN A 361 -2.23 -25.37 -9.87
N ARG A 362 -2.93 -24.41 -9.24
CA ARG A 362 -2.70 -22.98 -9.44
C ARG A 362 -1.92 -22.39 -8.26
N LEU A 363 -0.87 -21.65 -8.57
CA LEU A 363 -0.12 -20.93 -7.55
C LEU A 363 -1.00 -19.82 -6.95
N LYS A 364 -1.27 -19.91 -5.64
CA LYS A 364 -2.11 -18.97 -4.88
C LYS A 364 -1.29 -18.03 -4.02
N GLY A 365 -0.06 -18.41 -3.71
CA GLY A 365 0.78 -17.57 -2.91
C GLY A 365 2.24 -18.01 -2.87
N MET A 366 3.10 -17.08 -2.45
CA MET A 366 4.52 -17.36 -2.25
C MET A 366 5.19 -16.43 -1.26
N ILE A 367 6.27 -16.92 -0.67
CA ILE A 367 7.25 -16.14 0.09
C ILE A 367 8.65 -16.46 -0.45
N LEU A 368 9.43 -15.43 -0.76
CA LEU A 368 10.86 -15.55 -1.04
C LEU A 368 11.61 -14.62 -0.09
N VAL A 369 12.63 -15.15 0.61
CA VAL A 369 13.54 -14.38 1.47
C VAL A 369 14.95 -14.48 0.90
N ASN A 370 15.61 -13.34 0.74
CA ASN A 370 16.95 -13.09 0.23
C ASN A 370 17.15 -13.44 -1.27
N ASN A 371 16.75 -14.60 -1.74
CA ASN A 371 16.81 -14.95 -3.17
C ASN A 371 15.48 -14.58 -3.87
N VAL A 372 15.31 -13.31 -4.24
CA VAL A 372 14.03 -12.73 -4.74
C VAL A 372 14.00 -12.52 -6.27
N GLU A 373 15.08 -12.82 -6.98
CA GLU A 373 15.27 -12.41 -8.39
C GLU A 373 14.20 -12.92 -9.36
N LYS A 374 13.60 -14.07 -9.12
CA LYS A 374 12.63 -14.70 -10.03
C LYS A 374 11.16 -14.42 -9.67
N ALA A 375 10.91 -13.54 -8.73
CA ALA A 375 9.56 -13.20 -8.27
C ALA A 375 8.60 -12.81 -9.40
N GLY A 376 9.10 -12.14 -10.45
CA GLY A 376 8.30 -11.77 -11.63
C GLY A 376 7.71 -12.96 -12.41
N MET A 377 8.38 -14.11 -12.40
CA MET A 377 7.85 -15.33 -13.03
C MET A 377 6.66 -15.88 -12.24
N PHE A 378 6.78 -15.96 -10.92
CA PHE A 378 5.71 -16.41 -10.03
C PHE A 378 4.52 -15.43 -10.06
N ASN A 379 4.78 -14.11 -10.07
CA ASN A 379 3.74 -13.11 -10.27
C ASN A 379 2.95 -13.37 -11.56
N TRP A 380 3.65 -13.65 -12.66
CA TRP A 380 2.99 -13.98 -13.92
C TRP A 380 2.15 -15.28 -13.82
N MET A 381 2.66 -16.32 -13.15
CA MET A 381 1.91 -17.58 -12.94
C MET A 381 0.63 -17.35 -12.16
N ILE A 382 0.66 -16.57 -11.06
CA ILE A 382 -0.52 -16.23 -10.28
C ILE A 382 -1.51 -15.42 -11.14
N GLN A 383 -1.05 -14.36 -11.81
CA GLN A 383 -1.91 -13.50 -12.64
C GLN A 383 -2.61 -14.24 -13.78
N ASN A 384 -1.96 -15.24 -14.36
CA ASN A 384 -2.48 -15.99 -15.50
C ASN A 384 -3.12 -17.33 -15.07
N ARG A 385 -3.24 -17.59 -13.75
CA ARG A 385 -3.75 -18.85 -13.22
C ARG A 385 -3.11 -20.06 -13.93
N PHE A 386 -1.78 -19.99 -14.06
CA PHE A 386 -1.01 -20.97 -14.82
C PHE A 386 -1.01 -22.32 -14.11
N ASP A 387 -1.22 -23.42 -14.85
CA ASP A 387 -1.11 -24.78 -14.33
C ASP A 387 0.36 -25.12 -14.07
N VAL A 388 0.70 -25.33 -12.79
CA VAL A 388 2.07 -25.58 -12.33
C VAL A 388 2.35 -27.07 -12.06
N SER A 389 1.41 -27.99 -12.33
CA SER A 389 1.50 -29.42 -12.01
C SER A 389 2.81 -30.06 -12.47
N TRP A 390 3.29 -29.71 -13.65
CA TRP A 390 4.48 -30.29 -14.29
C TRP A 390 5.81 -29.60 -13.90
N ILE A 391 5.77 -28.47 -13.17
CA ILE A 391 6.97 -27.69 -12.89
C ILE A 391 7.12 -27.32 -11.40
N LYS A 392 6.06 -27.48 -10.58
CA LYS A 392 6.04 -27.03 -9.18
C LYS A 392 7.19 -27.56 -8.33
N ASP A 393 7.62 -28.80 -8.54
CA ASP A 393 8.72 -29.43 -7.78
C ASP A 393 10.06 -28.72 -7.98
N THR A 394 10.21 -27.99 -9.10
CA THR A 394 11.41 -27.22 -9.39
C THR A 394 11.44 -25.84 -8.70
N PHE A 395 10.32 -25.39 -8.10
CA PHE A 395 10.24 -24.09 -7.43
C PHE A 395 11.17 -23.95 -6.23
N LEU A 396 11.53 -25.08 -5.62
CA LEU A 396 12.44 -25.14 -4.49
C LEU A 396 13.93 -25.02 -4.89
N ASN A 397 14.24 -25.08 -6.19
CA ASN A 397 15.60 -24.93 -6.66
C ASN A 397 16.00 -23.44 -6.64
N SER A 398 17.18 -23.13 -6.08
CA SER A 398 17.70 -21.75 -6.00
C SER A 398 17.92 -21.12 -7.39
N ASP A 399 18.20 -21.95 -8.38
CA ASP A 399 18.44 -21.57 -9.76
C ASP A 399 17.16 -21.65 -10.65
N PHE A 400 15.97 -21.76 -10.03
CA PHE A 400 14.70 -21.78 -10.77
C PHE A 400 14.62 -20.63 -11.77
N GLY A 401 14.21 -20.95 -13.00
CA GLY A 401 14.16 -19.95 -14.06
C GLY A 401 13.72 -20.56 -15.39
N TRP A 402 13.89 -19.81 -16.47
CA TRP A 402 13.47 -20.19 -17.82
C TRP A 402 14.01 -21.53 -18.33
N LYS A 403 15.11 -22.01 -17.79
CA LYS A 403 15.70 -23.30 -18.18
C LYS A 403 14.78 -24.51 -17.91
N TYR A 404 13.87 -24.38 -16.93
CA TYR A 404 12.89 -25.40 -16.57
C TYR A 404 11.66 -25.41 -17.50
N PHE A 405 11.52 -24.41 -18.36
CA PHE A 405 10.41 -24.34 -19.32
C PHE A 405 10.85 -24.90 -20.66
N ASN A 406 9.98 -25.65 -21.35
CA ASN A 406 10.27 -26.16 -22.66
C ASN A 406 10.40 -25.01 -23.70
N LYS A 407 11.05 -25.31 -24.85
CA LYS A 407 11.35 -24.33 -25.90
C LYS A 407 10.08 -23.69 -26.46
N ALA A 408 9.01 -24.46 -26.65
CA ALA A 408 7.74 -23.96 -27.19
C ALA A 408 7.10 -22.92 -26.28
N PHE A 409 7.09 -23.14 -24.95
CA PHE A 409 6.57 -22.18 -23.99
C PHE A 409 7.37 -20.88 -23.97
N ARG A 410 8.71 -20.97 -24.09
CA ARG A 410 9.59 -19.80 -24.13
C ARG A 410 9.31 -18.91 -25.36
N VAL A 411 9.08 -19.53 -26.52
CA VAL A 411 8.78 -18.82 -27.77
C VAL A 411 7.39 -18.15 -27.72
N LEU A 412 6.34 -18.87 -27.30
CA LEU A 412 4.98 -18.32 -27.21
C LEU A 412 4.87 -17.05 -26.34
N ARG A 413 5.76 -16.88 -25.37
CA ARG A 413 5.78 -15.67 -24.53
C ARG A 413 6.50 -14.51 -25.18
N LEU A 414 7.49 -14.77 -26.02
CA LEU A 414 8.20 -13.72 -26.78
C LEU A 414 7.28 -13.13 -27.85
N ASP A 415 6.49 -13.94 -28.53
CA ASP A 415 5.55 -13.51 -29.58
C ASP A 415 4.38 -12.65 -29.04
N ARG A 416 3.94 -12.87 -27.78
CA ARG A 416 2.89 -12.04 -27.15
C ARG A 416 3.35 -10.65 -26.71
N LYS A 417 4.64 -10.36 -26.74
CA LYS A 417 5.18 -9.01 -26.46
C LYS A 417 5.25 -8.12 -27.70
N ILE A 418 4.99 -8.67 -28.89
CA ILE A 418 5.06 -7.95 -30.17
C ILE A 418 3.66 -7.57 -30.69
N LYS A 419 2.62 -7.91 -29.98
CA LYS A 419 1.24 -7.48 -30.22
C LYS A 419 0.77 -6.67 -29.01
#